data_93b0d341dad868bf3a9a2a8e296d6262
#
_entry.id   93b0d341dad868bf3a9a2a8e296d6262
#
_cell.length_a   1.000
_cell.length_b   1.000
_cell.length_c   1.000
_cell.angle_alpha   90.00
_cell.angle_beta   90.00
_cell.angle_gamma   90.00
#
_symmetry.space_group_name_H-M   'P 1'
#
loop_
_entity.id
_entity.type
_entity.pdbx_description
1 polymer ?
#
loop_
_entity_poly.entity_id
_entity_poly.type
_entity_poly.pdbx_seq_one_letter_code
_entity_poly.pdbx_strand_id
1 'polypeptide(L)' 'MVKGKSEGFIRDDINDTIVSKLRIEMIEIGFNQDVFPLKKYNYRDIQLISFDLFLRGIVTTDGLSVYEKILKKIN' A
#
# COMPACT_ATOMS: atom_id res chain seq x y z
N MET A 1 -10.40 0.94 -5.86
CA MET A 1 -10.18 2.36 -5.53
C MET A 1 -11.39 3.27 -5.73
N VAL A 2 -12.22 2.99 -6.74
CA VAL A 2 -13.40 3.84 -7.00
C VAL A 2 -14.33 3.94 -5.78
N LYS A 3 -14.59 2.80 -5.13
CA LYS A 3 -15.45 2.78 -3.94
C LYS A 3 -14.85 3.60 -2.79
N GLY A 4 -13.55 3.47 -2.56
CA GLY A 4 -12.86 4.22 -1.52
C GLY A 4 -12.91 5.73 -1.76
N LYS A 5 -12.81 6.15 -3.03
CA LYS A 5 -12.94 7.56 -3.40
C LYS A 5 -14.34 8.10 -3.12
N SER A 6 -15.37 7.34 -3.48
CA SER A 6 -16.76 7.78 -3.28
C SER A 6 -17.12 7.86 -1.80
N GLU A 7 -16.48 7.08 -0.95
CA GLU A 7 -16.67 7.10 0.51
C GLU A 7 -15.76 8.12 1.22
N GLY A 8 -14.85 8.77 0.48
CA GLY A 8 -13.95 9.77 1.05
C GLY A 8 -12.73 9.20 1.76
N PHE A 9 -12.46 7.90 1.64
CA PHE A 9 -11.33 7.25 2.29
C PHE A 9 -10.05 7.28 1.43
N ILE A 10 -10.21 7.39 0.10
CA ILE A 10 -9.10 7.46 -0.85
C ILE A 10 -9.05 8.87 -1.44
N ARG A 11 -7.86 9.40 -1.59
CA ARG A 11 -7.65 10.73 -2.18
C ARG A 11 -8.23 10.77 -3.59
N ASP A 12 -9.00 11.80 -3.90
CA ASP A 12 -9.62 11.96 -5.22
C ASP A 12 -8.73 12.71 -6.22
N ASP A 13 -7.59 13.23 -5.77
CA ASP A 13 -6.62 13.92 -6.62
C ASP A 13 -5.63 12.97 -7.32
N ILE A 14 -5.76 11.66 -7.09
CA ILE A 14 -4.87 10.66 -7.68
C ILE A 14 -5.49 10.08 -8.95
N ASN A 15 -4.61 9.66 -9.88
CA ASN A 15 -5.01 8.97 -11.09
C ASN A 15 -5.01 7.47 -10.83
N ASP A 16 -6.20 6.84 -10.93
CA ASP A 16 -6.35 5.41 -10.62
C ASP A 16 -5.46 4.52 -11.50
N THR A 17 -5.32 4.84 -12.78
CA THR A 17 -4.50 4.04 -13.70
C THR A 17 -3.04 4.11 -13.31
N ILE A 18 -2.53 5.30 -13.02
CA ILE A 18 -1.12 5.48 -12.62
C ILE A 18 -0.86 4.77 -11.29
N VAL A 19 -1.74 4.96 -10.33
CA VAL A 19 -1.57 4.37 -8.99
C VAL A 19 -1.59 2.84 -9.07
N SER A 20 -2.49 2.27 -9.88
CA SER A 20 -2.57 0.82 -10.05
C SER A 20 -1.30 0.26 -10.69
N LYS A 21 -0.74 0.95 -11.67
CA LYS A 21 0.52 0.53 -12.30
C LYS A 21 1.68 0.62 -11.33
N LEU A 22 1.74 1.67 -10.53
CA LEU A 22 2.78 1.81 -9.50
C LEU A 22 2.69 0.68 -8.48
N ARG A 23 1.47 0.30 -8.08
CA ARG A 23 1.28 -0.79 -7.13
C ARG A 23 1.81 -2.11 -7.68
N ILE A 24 1.53 -2.39 -8.96
CA ILE A 24 2.04 -3.61 -9.62
C ILE A 24 3.57 -3.62 -9.61
N GLU A 25 4.19 -2.50 -9.96
CA GLU A 25 5.65 -2.40 -9.96
C GLU A 25 6.24 -2.57 -8.56
N MET A 26 5.59 -2.02 -7.53
CA MET A 26 6.02 -2.18 -6.15
C MET A 26 6.00 -3.65 -5.72
N ILE A 27 4.99 -4.41 -6.16
CA ILE A 27 4.91 -5.84 -5.86
C ILE A 27 6.06 -6.58 -6.57
N GLU A 28 6.32 -6.25 -7.83
CA GLU A 28 7.39 -6.88 -8.61
C GLU A 28 8.78 -6.61 -8.02
N ILE A 29 9.03 -5.40 -7.53
CA ILE A 29 10.29 -5.05 -6.87
C ILE A 29 10.52 -5.94 -5.66
N GLY A 30 9.47 -6.29 -4.92
CA GLY A 30 9.58 -7.19 -3.77
C GLY A 30 10.07 -8.58 -4.14
N PHE A 31 9.86 -9.01 -5.39
CA PHE A 31 10.36 -10.29 -5.89
C PHE A 31 11.76 -10.19 -6.50
N ASN A 32 12.29 -8.99 -6.67
CA ASN A 32 13.59 -8.79 -7.30
C ASN A 32 14.71 -9.07 -6.31
N GLN A 33 15.39 -10.21 -6.47
CA GLN A 33 16.44 -10.65 -5.56
C GLN A 33 17.70 -9.78 -5.63
N ASP A 34 17.88 -9.01 -6.70
CA ASP A 34 18.98 -8.06 -6.78
C ASP A 34 18.79 -6.89 -5.82
N VAL A 35 17.53 -6.48 -5.62
CA VAL A 35 17.17 -5.41 -4.69
C VAL A 35 16.98 -5.97 -3.27
N PHE A 36 16.25 -7.10 -3.16
CA PHE A 36 15.91 -7.72 -1.89
C PHE A 36 16.29 -9.21 -1.90
N PRO A 37 17.57 -9.54 -1.66
CA PRO A 37 17.98 -10.94 -1.59
C PRO A 37 17.25 -11.69 -0.47
N LEU A 38 16.72 -12.87 -0.79
CA LEU A 38 15.97 -13.69 0.17
C LEU A 38 16.81 -14.09 1.38
N LYS A 39 18.13 -14.13 1.25
CA LYS A 39 19.03 -14.45 2.36
C LYS A 39 19.04 -13.36 3.44
N LYS A 40 18.73 -12.12 3.08
CA LYS A 40 18.77 -10.98 4.00
C LYS A 40 17.39 -10.47 4.38
N TYR A 41 16.38 -10.72 3.54
CA TYR A 41 15.05 -10.15 3.71
C TYR A 41 13.99 -11.22 3.63
N ASN A 42 12.98 -11.09 4.48
CA ASN A 42 11.78 -11.91 4.42
C ASN A 42 10.80 -11.27 3.42
N TYR A 43 10.43 -12.04 2.41
CA TYR A 43 9.49 -11.58 1.38
C TYR A 43 8.19 -11.00 1.98
N ARG A 44 7.65 -11.67 3.01
CA ARG A 44 6.43 -11.23 3.68
C ARG A 44 6.59 -9.82 4.28
N ASP A 45 7.72 -9.57 4.94
CA ASP A 45 7.98 -8.26 5.55
C ASP A 45 8.08 -7.17 4.49
N ILE A 46 8.74 -7.46 3.37
CA ILE A 46 8.86 -6.52 2.25
C ILE A 46 7.47 -6.15 1.73
N GLN A 47 6.62 -7.13 1.51
CA GLN A 47 5.28 -6.89 0.97
C GLN A 47 4.40 -6.12 1.97
N LEU A 48 4.50 -6.42 3.25
CA LEU A 48 3.73 -5.70 4.28
C LEU A 48 4.15 -4.24 4.37
N ILE A 49 5.46 -3.96 4.37
CA ILE A 49 5.97 -2.60 4.42
C ILE A 49 5.59 -1.83 3.16
N SER A 50 5.74 -2.46 2.01
CA SER A 50 5.37 -1.87 0.72
C SER A 50 3.89 -1.50 0.67
N PHE A 51 3.03 -2.42 1.10
CA PHE A 51 1.59 -2.19 1.15
C PHE A 51 1.24 -1.05 2.10
N ASP A 52 1.85 -1.02 3.29
CA ASP A 52 1.61 0.03 4.28
C ASP A 52 1.98 1.40 3.72
N LEU A 53 3.17 1.52 3.11
CA LEU A 53 3.62 2.77 2.52
C LEU A 53 2.71 3.22 1.38
N PHE A 54 2.31 2.28 0.53
CA PHE A 54 1.40 2.57 -0.57
C PHE A 54 0.05 3.09 -0.05
N LEU A 55 -0.52 2.38 0.92
CA LEU A 55 -1.84 2.71 1.44
C LEU A 55 -1.84 4.08 2.11
N ARG A 56 -0.83 4.37 2.93
CA ARG A 56 -0.71 5.67 3.59
C ARG A 56 -0.56 6.82 2.60
N GLY A 57 -0.03 6.54 1.41
CA GLY A 57 0.14 7.54 0.37
C GLY A 57 -1.14 7.89 -0.39
N ILE A 58 -2.13 6.99 -0.41
CA ILE A 58 -3.35 7.19 -1.21
C ILE A 58 -4.59 7.50 -0.38
N VAL A 59 -4.57 7.29 0.94
CA VAL A 59 -5.75 7.52 1.78
C VAL A 59 -5.85 8.98 2.20
N THR A 60 -7.10 9.40 2.47
CA THR A 60 -7.38 10.69 3.11
C THR A 60 -7.07 10.60 4.60
N THR A 61 -7.19 11.73 5.32
CA THR A 61 -7.08 11.72 6.79
C THR A 61 -8.11 10.76 7.41
N ASP A 62 -9.33 10.76 6.89
CA ASP A 62 -10.38 9.86 7.38
C ASP A 62 -10.04 8.40 7.08
N GLY A 63 -9.54 8.12 5.87
CA GLY A 63 -9.11 6.79 5.49
C GLY A 63 -7.95 6.29 6.33
N LEU A 64 -6.98 7.15 6.62
CA LEU A 64 -5.84 6.80 7.47
C LEU A 64 -6.29 6.44 8.89
N SER A 65 -7.24 7.21 9.43
CA SER A 65 -7.79 6.94 10.75
C SER A 65 -8.45 5.56 10.82
N VAL A 66 -9.23 5.20 9.80
CA VAL A 66 -9.86 3.88 9.71
C VAL A 66 -8.80 2.78 9.60
N TYR A 67 -7.79 2.99 8.76
CA TYR A 67 -6.71 2.03 8.56
C TYR A 67 -5.96 1.75 9.87
N GLU A 68 -5.61 2.80 10.60
CA GLU A 68 -4.91 2.65 11.88
C GLU A 68 -5.74 1.92 12.93
N LYS A 69 -7.05 2.15 12.95
CA LYS A 69 -7.95 1.42 13.85
C LYS A 69 -7.97 -0.08 13.52
N ILE A 70 -7.97 -0.41 12.24
CA ILE A 70 -7.91 -1.81 11.80
C ILE A 70 -6.61 -2.46 12.22
N LEU A 71 -5.47 -1.76 12.06
CA LEU A 71 -4.18 -2.27 12.48
C LEU A 71 -4.14 -2.54 13.98
N LYS A 72 -4.71 -1.67 14.79
CA LYS A 72 -4.78 -1.86 16.24
C LYS A 72 -5.59 -3.08 16.64
N LYS A 73 -6.67 -3.37 15.90
CA LYS A 73 -7.49 -4.56 16.16
C LYS A 73 -6.77 -5.85 15.81
N ILE A 74 -5.93 -5.83 14.79
CA ILE A 74 -5.18 -7.01 14.34
C ILE A 74 -4.00 -7.28 15.28
N ASN A 75 -3.39 -6.23 15.77
CA ASN A 75 -2.27 -6.32 16.69
C ASN A 75 -2.75 -6.31 18.14
#